data_053ea0a4e814193b9aa32696da95a542
#
_entry.id   053ea0a4e814193b9aa32696da95a542
#
_cell.length_a   1.000
_cell.length_b   1.000
_cell.length_c   1.000
_cell.angle_alpha   90.00
_cell.angle_beta   90.00
_cell.angle_gamma   90.00
#
_symmetry.space_group_name_H-M   'P 1'
#
loop_
_entity.id
_entity.type
_entity.pdbx_description
1 polymer ?
#
loop_
_entity_poly.entity_id
_entity_poly.type
_entity_poly.pdbx_seq_one_letter_code
_entity_poly.pdbx_strand_id
1 'polypeptide(L)'
;QVLQIARSYVPGGLGGWVIYNKSQPLAPLSCTIEADERMGADGSVVRKLNKSALTKELKRLKSENIEALTISLVNSYANPAHEKEVEKIAKQVLPGIPVSLSYDVVPEMQEYERTITTVANSYVRRKVAAYVKSLERKLKAKMKDVKLHILRSGGGMASAKVAQSLPV
;
A
#
# COMPACT_ATOMS: atom_id res chain seq x y z
N GLN A 1 5.91 -3.54 11.46
CA GLN A 1 7.23 -4.14 11.82
C GLN A 1 7.96 -4.71 10.59
N VAL A 2 7.28 -5.35 9.61
CA VAL A 2 7.92 -5.99 8.46
C VAL A 2 8.82 -5.03 7.67
N LEU A 3 8.43 -3.77 7.50
CA LEU A 3 9.24 -2.74 6.83
C LEU A 3 10.50 -2.38 7.63
N GLN A 4 10.46 -2.48 8.96
CA GLN A 4 11.60 -2.17 9.83
C GLN A 4 12.61 -3.32 9.83
N ILE A 5 12.10 -4.55 9.84
CA ILE A 5 12.93 -5.75 9.81
C ILE A 5 13.58 -5.91 8.43
N ALA A 6 12.83 -5.65 7.37
CA ALA A 6 13.24 -5.83 5.98
C ALA A 6 13.83 -7.23 5.70
N ARG A 7 14.52 -7.41 4.60
CA ARG A 7 15.29 -8.62 4.35
C ARG A 7 16.71 -8.47 4.91
N SER A 8 17.21 -9.54 5.53
CA SER A 8 18.63 -9.64 5.86
C SER A 8 19.39 -9.90 4.57
N TYR A 9 20.17 -8.93 4.13
CA TYR A 9 21.11 -9.13 3.04
C TYR A 9 22.52 -8.84 3.55
N VAL A 10 23.41 -9.83 3.47
CA VAL A 10 24.81 -9.70 3.84
C VAL A 10 25.63 -9.61 2.55
N PRO A 11 26.14 -8.43 2.13
CA PRO A 11 27.01 -8.32 0.99
C PRO A 11 28.29 -9.14 1.23
N GLY A 12 28.69 -9.90 0.21
CA GLY A 12 29.97 -10.62 0.21
C GLY A 12 30.01 -11.94 0.97
N GLY A 13 28.88 -12.45 1.48
CA GLY A 13 28.79 -13.80 2.07
C GLY A 13 29.64 -14.05 3.32
N LEU A 14 30.34 -13.04 3.84
CA LEU A 14 31.13 -13.13 5.06
C LEU A 14 30.31 -12.59 6.23
N GLY A 15 29.66 -13.52 6.94
CA GLY A 15 28.81 -13.20 8.06
C GLY A 15 29.51 -12.48 9.19
N GLY A 16 28.72 -11.76 9.97
CA GLY A 16 29.00 -11.42 11.35
C GLY A 16 29.82 -10.17 11.64
N TRP A 17 30.63 -9.67 10.72
CA TRP A 17 31.54 -8.55 10.99
C TRP A 17 31.14 -7.23 10.35
N VAL A 18 30.12 -7.22 9.51
CA VAL A 18 29.69 -6.00 8.82
C VAL A 18 28.49 -5.40 9.52
N ILE A 19 28.66 -4.20 10.07
CA ILE A 19 27.56 -3.39 10.59
C ILE A 19 26.78 -2.84 9.40
N TYR A 20 25.52 -3.29 9.28
CA TYR A 20 24.62 -2.84 8.22
C TYR A 20 23.91 -1.57 8.61
N ASN A 21 24.13 -0.51 7.89
CA ASN A 21 23.23 0.62 7.88
C ASN A 21 22.05 0.29 6.95
N LYS A 22 20.93 -0.13 7.53
CA LYS A 22 19.67 -0.27 6.79
C LYS A 22 19.21 1.11 6.34
N SER A 23 18.70 1.19 5.10
CA SER A 23 18.03 2.39 4.64
C SER A 23 16.82 2.71 5.51
N GLN A 24 16.50 3.99 5.64
CA GLN A 24 15.29 4.42 6.36
C GLN A 24 14.06 3.78 5.70
N PRO A 25 13.14 3.20 6.48
CA PRO A 25 11.91 2.63 5.91
C PRO A 25 11.06 3.71 5.27
N LEU A 26 10.36 3.37 4.17
CA LEU A 26 9.45 4.30 3.48
C LEU A 26 8.30 4.79 4.36
N ALA A 27 7.89 4.01 5.37
CA ALA A 27 6.94 4.41 6.38
C ALA A 27 7.58 4.33 7.76
N PRO A 28 7.59 5.41 8.55
CA PRO A 28 8.18 5.40 9.89
C PRO A 28 7.37 4.52 10.84
N LEU A 29 8.04 3.97 11.87
CA LEU A 29 7.40 3.12 12.86
C LEU A 29 6.29 3.84 13.64
N SER A 30 6.45 5.14 13.91
CA SER A 30 5.43 5.98 14.56
C SER A 30 4.11 6.01 13.78
N CYS A 31 4.18 5.93 12.44
CA CYS A 31 3.01 5.87 11.56
C CYS A 31 2.58 4.42 11.23
N THR A 32 3.14 3.41 11.91
CA THR A 32 2.75 2.01 11.73
C THR A 32 1.88 1.57 12.90
N ILE A 33 0.73 0.98 12.59
CA ILE A 33 -0.19 0.42 13.58
C ILE A 33 -0.45 -1.05 13.29
N GLU A 34 -0.81 -1.80 14.32
CA GLU A 34 -1.19 -3.20 14.20
C GLU A 34 -2.72 -3.31 14.13
N ALA A 35 -3.19 -4.23 13.30
CA ALA A 35 -4.58 -4.65 13.28
C ALA A 35 -4.67 -5.99 14.03
N ASP A 36 -5.41 -6.01 15.13
CA ASP A 36 -5.67 -7.26 15.88
C ASP A 36 -6.65 -8.13 15.08
N GLU A 37 -6.08 -8.99 14.26
CA GLU A 37 -6.75 -9.92 13.36
C GLU A 37 -5.84 -11.11 13.01
N ARG A 38 -6.38 -12.16 12.43
CA ARG A 38 -5.56 -13.21 11.81
C ARG A 38 -6.31 -13.94 10.71
N MET A 39 -5.70 -13.97 9.53
CA MET A 39 -6.11 -14.80 8.40
C MET A 39 -5.21 -16.03 8.30
N GLY A 40 -5.78 -17.21 8.10
CA GLY A 40 -5.03 -18.44 7.84
C GLY A 40 -4.44 -18.44 6.43
N ALA A 41 -3.43 -19.29 6.20
CA ALA A 41 -2.81 -19.45 4.88
C ALA A 41 -3.79 -20.03 3.84
N ASP A 42 -4.80 -20.78 4.30
CA ASP A 42 -5.92 -21.32 3.53
C ASP A 42 -7.03 -20.30 3.25
N GLY A 43 -6.89 -19.06 3.74
CA GLY A 43 -7.90 -18.01 3.64
C GLY A 43 -9.01 -18.09 4.70
N SER A 44 -8.93 -19.00 5.68
CA SER A 44 -9.86 -19.07 6.80
C SER A 44 -9.64 -17.90 7.77
N VAL A 45 -10.71 -17.48 8.46
CA VAL A 45 -10.62 -16.47 9.52
C VAL A 45 -10.25 -17.14 10.83
N VAL A 46 -8.97 -17.03 11.24
CA VAL A 46 -8.48 -17.57 12.52
C VAL A 46 -8.86 -16.64 13.68
N ARG A 47 -8.73 -15.33 13.47
CA ARG A 47 -9.16 -14.31 14.44
C ARG A 47 -9.84 -13.16 13.70
N LYS A 48 -11.05 -12.83 14.15
CA LYS A 48 -11.81 -11.70 13.58
C LYS A 48 -11.11 -10.37 13.87
N LEU A 49 -11.27 -9.43 12.96
CA LEU A 49 -10.75 -8.07 13.12
C LEU A 49 -11.39 -7.37 14.34
N ASN A 50 -10.56 -6.89 15.25
CA ASN A 50 -10.98 -6.06 16.37
C ASN A 50 -11.20 -4.60 15.91
N LYS A 51 -12.43 -4.29 15.52
CA LYS A 51 -12.79 -2.98 14.94
C LYS A 51 -12.63 -1.81 15.91
N SER A 52 -12.89 -2.03 17.19
CA SER A 52 -12.78 -0.98 18.19
C SER A 52 -11.33 -0.59 18.45
N ALA A 53 -10.44 -1.56 18.60
CA ALA A 53 -9.01 -1.34 18.72
C ALA A 53 -8.45 -0.64 17.47
N LEU A 54 -8.78 -1.14 16.27
CA LEU A 54 -8.38 -0.53 15.01
C LEU A 54 -8.84 0.94 14.91
N THR A 55 -10.09 1.22 15.26
CA THR A 55 -10.63 2.58 15.20
C THR A 55 -9.86 3.55 16.10
N LYS A 56 -9.45 3.09 17.30
CA LYS A 56 -8.63 3.87 18.23
C LYS A 56 -7.27 4.20 17.62
N GLU A 57 -6.60 3.20 17.03
CA GLU A 57 -5.30 3.38 16.40
C GLU A 57 -5.36 4.27 15.15
N LEU A 58 -6.39 4.14 14.32
CA LEU A 58 -6.59 5.02 13.17
C LEU A 58 -6.83 6.49 13.60
N LYS A 59 -7.53 6.72 14.72
CA LYS A 59 -7.68 8.07 15.28
C LYS A 59 -6.33 8.65 15.74
N ARG A 60 -5.44 7.81 16.29
CA ARG A 60 -4.06 8.23 16.62
C ARG A 60 -3.29 8.64 15.37
N LEU A 61 -3.36 7.86 14.28
CA LEU A 61 -2.71 8.22 13.01
C LEU A 61 -3.21 9.55 12.43
N LYS A 62 -4.43 9.95 12.72
CA LYS A 62 -4.95 11.24 12.26
C LYS A 62 -4.15 12.43 12.78
N SER A 63 -3.55 12.34 13.96
CA SER A 63 -2.69 13.39 14.53
C SER A 63 -1.30 13.45 13.91
N GLU A 64 -0.88 12.41 13.19
CA GLU A 64 0.44 12.32 12.55
C GLU A 64 0.49 12.98 11.15
N ASN A 65 -0.58 13.67 10.71
CA ASN A 65 -0.65 14.32 9.41
C ASN A 65 -0.28 13.43 8.22
N ILE A 66 -0.72 12.18 8.24
CA ILE A 66 -0.46 11.22 7.18
C ILE A 66 -1.11 11.67 5.86
N GLU A 67 -0.42 11.48 4.74
CA GLU A 67 -0.90 11.83 3.40
C GLU A 67 -1.49 10.65 2.62
N ALA A 68 -1.19 9.42 3.04
CA ALA A 68 -1.71 8.18 2.47
C ALA A 68 -1.70 7.07 3.52
N LEU A 69 -2.55 6.06 3.34
CA LEU A 69 -2.61 4.87 4.17
C LEU A 69 -2.36 3.62 3.34
N THR A 70 -1.44 2.79 3.80
CA THR A 70 -1.24 1.44 3.27
C THR A 70 -1.81 0.42 4.23
N ILE A 71 -2.57 -0.53 3.73
CA ILE A 71 -3.07 -1.67 4.47
C ILE A 71 -2.41 -2.93 3.91
N SER A 72 -1.67 -3.64 4.75
CA SER A 72 -1.02 -4.90 4.40
C SER A 72 -1.14 -5.87 5.56
N LEU A 73 -1.98 -6.89 5.40
CA LEU A 73 -2.26 -7.90 6.40
C LEU A 73 -1.68 -9.26 5.98
N VAL A 74 -1.33 -10.06 6.97
CA VAL A 74 -0.80 -11.41 6.73
C VAL A 74 -1.86 -12.25 6.02
N ASN A 75 -1.45 -13.00 4.98
CA ASN A 75 -2.30 -13.87 4.17
C ASN A 75 -3.49 -13.18 3.45
N SER A 76 -3.47 -11.85 3.30
CA SER A 76 -4.51 -11.12 2.56
C SER A 76 -4.57 -11.49 1.07
N TYR A 77 -3.50 -12.03 0.51
CA TYR A 77 -3.48 -12.58 -0.84
C TYR A 77 -4.42 -13.79 -1.01
N ALA A 78 -4.61 -14.59 0.05
CA ALA A 78 -5.52 -15.73 0.05
C ALA A 78 -6.98 -15.28 0.31
N ASN A 79 -7.17 -14.29 1.20
CA ASN A 79 -8.49 -13.74 1.48
C ASN A 79 -8.39 -12.27 1.91
N PRO A 80 -8.84 -11.32 1.07
CA PRO A 80 -8.74 -9.88 1.33
C PRO A 80 -9.82 -9.32 2.26
N ALA A 81 -10.68 -10.15 2.85
CA ALA A 81 -11.86 -9.70 3.60
C ALA A 81 -11.49 -8.71 4.71
N HIS A 82 -10.45 -8.99 5.50
CA HIS A 82 -10.02 -8.09 6.58
C HIS A 82 -9.41 -6.80 6.05
N GLU A 83 -8.60 -6.81 4.98
CA GLU A 83 -8.09 -5.57 4.37
C GLU A 83 -9.23 -4.67 3.88
N LYS A 84 -10.24 -5.24 3.24
CA LYS A 84 -11.45 -4.52 2.80
C LYS A 84 -12.26 -3.95 3.97
N GLU A 85 -12.30 -4.68 5.08
CA GLU A 85 -12.98 -4.21 6.29
C GLU A 85 -12.20 -3.07 6.96
N VAL A 86 -10.89 -3.18 7.06
CA VAL A 86 -9.99 -2.11 7.52
C VAL A 86 -10.14 -0.86 6.64
N GLU A 87 -10.19 -1.03 5.33
CA GLU A 87 -10.40 0.08 4.39
C GLU A 87 -11.70 0.84 4.66
N LYS A 88 -12.81 0.12 4.89
CA LYS A 88 -14.11 0.75 5.21
C LYS A 88 -14.02 1.60 6.47
N ILE A 89 -13.40 1.08 7.52
CA ILE A 89 -13.21 1.81 8.78
C ILE A 89 -12.26 3.00 8.58
N ALA A 90 -11.17 2.80 7.85
CA ALA A 90 -10.20 3.85 7.57
C ALA A 90 -10.83 5.03 6.80
N LYS A 91 -11.65 4.76 5.79
CA LYS A 91 -12.39 5.80 5.04
C LYS A 91 -13.34 6.63 5.90
N GLN A 92 -13.90 6.03 6.97
CA GLN A 92 -14.75 6.75 7.92
C GLN A 92 -13.94 7.61 8.90
N VAL A 93 -12.83 7.09 9.39
CA VAL A 93 -11.98 7.76 10.41
C VAL A 93 -11.07 8.82 9.79
N LEU A 94 -10.57 8.56 8.59
CA LEU A 94 -9.58 9.36 7.85
C LEU A 94 -10.15 9.78 6.48
N PRO A 95 -11.22 10.57 6.44
CA PRO A 95 -11.84 10.98 5.19
C PRO A 95 -10.85 11.79 4.33
N GLY A 96 -10.81 11.49 3.04
CA GLY A 96 -9.92 12.17 2.08
C GLY A 96 -8.50 11.62 1.99
N ILE A 97 -8.10 10.73 2.90
CA ILE A 97 -6.80 10.05 2.82
C ILE A 97 -6.89 8.89 1.81
N PRO A 98 -6.04 8.86 0.76
CA PRO A 98 -6.01 7.75 -0.18
C PRO A 98 -5.53 6.47 0.51
N VAL A 99 -6.24 5.37 0.27
CA VAL A 99 -5.93 4.06 0.84
C VAL A 99 -5.46 3.12 -0.27
N SER A 100 -4.40 2.35 -0.03
CA SER A 100 -3.94 1.27 -0.90
C SER A 100 -3.97 -0.04 -0.13
N LEU A 101 -4.61 -1.07 -0.71
CA LEU A 101 -4.66 -2.42 -0.16
C LEU A 101 -3.56 -3.27 -0.80
N SER A 102 -2.87 -4.08 -0.01
CA SER A 102 -1.81 -4.94 -0.53
C SER A 102 -2.36 -5.98 -1.51
N TYR A 103 -3.56 -6.46 -1.28
CA TYR A 103 -4.26 -7.37 -2.18
C TYR A 103 -4.52 -6.78 -3.57
N ASP A 104 -4.86 -5.49 -3.64
CA ASP A 104 -5.14 -4.84 -4.94
C ASP A 104 -3.87 -4.49 -5.70
N VAL A 105 -2.77 -4.20 -4.99
CA VAL A 105 -1.51 -3.76 -5.60
C VAL A 105 -0.66 -4.96 -6.03
N VAL A 106 -0.42 -5.91 -5.13
CA VAL A 106 0.40 -7.11 -5.37
C VAL A 106 -0.20 -8.29 -4.59
N PRO A 107 -1.12 -9.08 -5.16
CA PRO A 107 -1.75 -10.21 -4.47
C PRO A 107 -0.80 -11.43 -4.40
N GLU A 108 0.41 -11.25 -3.88
CA GLU A 108 1.43 -12.28 -3.79
C GLU A 108 1.71 -12.70 -2.35
N MET A 109 2.20 -13.92 -2.17
CA MET A 109 2.44 -14.53 -0.86
C MET A 109 3.56 -13.81 -0.06
N GLN A 110 4.56 -13.24 -0.73
CA GLN A 110 5.75 -12.66 -0.10
C GLN A 110 5.40 -11.37 0.67
N GLU A 111 5.37 -11.45 1.98
CA GLU A 111 4.87 -10.38 2.85
C GLU A 111 5.68 -9.07 2.73
N TYR A 112 7.00 -9.16 2.74
CA TYR A 112 7.85 -7.96 2.65
C TYR A 112 7.70 -7.27 1.30
N GLU A 113 7.80 -8.00 0.20
CA GLU A 113 7.68 -7.47 -1.17
C GLU A 113 6.29 -6.89 -1.40
N ARG A 114 5.26 -7.59 -0.96
CA ARG A 114 3.88 -7.10 -1.04
C ARG A 114 3.72 -5.79 -0.26
N THR A 115 4.24 -5.74 0.96
CA THR A 115 4.13 -4.56 1.81
C THR A 115 4.92 -3.38 1.25
N ILE A 116 6.20 -3.57 0.89
CA ILE A 116 7.05 -2.49 0.39
C ILE A 116 6.54 -1.92 -0.93
N THR A 117 6.07 -2.77 -1.85
CA THR A 117 5.48 -2.35 -3.13
C THR A 117 4.19 -1.55 -2.91
N THR A 118 3.35 -2.00 -1.95
CA THR A 118 2.11 -1.27 -1.62
C THR A 118 2.41 0.09 -0.97
N VAL A 119 3.43 0.18 -0.13
CA VAL A 119 3.87 1.47 0.45
C VAL A 119 4.42 2.39 -0.63
N ALA A 120 5.24 1.87 -1.55
CA ALA A 120 5.74 2.62 -2.69
C ALA A 120 4.58 3.15 -3.56
N ASN A 121 3.58 2.29 -3.84
CA ASN A 121 2.35 2.69 -4.52
C ASN A 121 1.66 3.86 -3.81
N SER A 122 1.45 3.76 -2.51
CA SER A 122 0.81 4.81 -1.72
C SER A 122 1.60 6.12 -1.77
N TYR A 123 2.93 6.04 -1.67
CA TYR A 123 3.84 7.19 -1.70
C TYR A 123 3.77 7.97 -3.01
N VAL A 124 3.78 7.28 -4.16
CA VAL A 124 3.80 7.94 -5.47
C VAL A 124 2.40 8.29 -6.00
N ARG A 125 1.35 7.59 -5.52
CA ARG A 125 -0.01 7.64 -6.05
C ARG A 125 -0.56 9.06 -6.18
N ARG A 126 -0.39 9.90 -5.17
CA ARG A 126 -0.91 11.28 -5.17
C ARG A 126 -0.33 12.11 -6.32
N LYS A 127 0.99 12.05 -6.50
CA LYS A 127 1.70 12.80 -7.56
C LYS A 127 1.35 12.26 -8.94
N VAL A 128 1.38 10.94 -9.11
CA VAL A 128 1.04 10.29 -10.39
C VAL A 128 -0.42 10.56 -10.77
N ALA A 129 -1.35 10.42 -9.83
CA ALA A 129 -2.77 10.71 -10.07
C ALA A 129 -3.00 12.17 -10.53
N ALA A 130 -2.35 13.14 -9.88
CA ALA A 130 -2.43 14.54 -10.26
C ALA A 130 -1.85 14.78 -11.67
N TYR A 131 -0.71 14.18 -11.98
CA TYR A 131 -0.08 14.25 -13.30
C TYR A 131 -0.98 13.66 -14.40
N VAL A 132 -1.43 12.43 -14.23
CA VAL A 132 -2.29 11.73 -15.19
C VAL A 132 -3.59 12.50 -15.43
N LYS A 133 -4.21 13.02 -14.37
CA LYS A 133 -5.43 13.85 -14.44
C LYS A 133 -5.20 15.14 -15.23
N SER A 134 -4.06 15.79 -15.02
CA SER A 134 -3.68 16.98 -15.78
C SER A 134 -3.45 16.67 -17.26
N LEU A 135 -2.77 15.54 -17.54
CA LEU A 135 -2.53 15.07 -18.90
C LEU A 135 -3.84 14.76 -19.65
N GLU A 136 -4.76 14.00 -19.03
CA GLU A 136 -6.08 13.75 -19.59
C GLU A 136 -6.82 15.03 -19.94
N ARG A 137 -6.84 16.00 -19.02
CA ARG A 137 -7.52 17.30 -19.24
C ARG A 137 -6.93 18.05 -20.41
N LYS A 138 -5.58 18.11 -20.52
CA LYS A 138 -4.90 18.80 -21.63
C LYS A 138 -5.15 18.12 -22.98
N LEU A 139 -5.17 16.80 -23.02
CA LEU A 139 -5.45 16.03 -24.24
C LEU A 139 -6.91 16.22 -24.68
N LYS A 140 -7.87 16.11 -23.77
CA LYS A 140 -9.29 16.31 -24.07
C LYS A 140 -9.59 17.75 -24.56
N ALA A 141 -8.83 18.74 -24.12
CA ALA A 141 -8.97 20.11 -24.60
C ALA A 141 -8.50 20.30 -26.05
N LYS A 142 -7.58 19.46 -26.52
CA LYS A 142 -7.00 19.55 -27.88
C LYS A 142 -7.62 18.55 -28.87
N MET A 143 -8.09 17.43 -28.38
CA MET A 143 -8.54 16.30 -29.19
C MET A 143 -9.87 15.77 -28.66
N LYS A 144 -10.88 15.72 -29.50
CA LYS A 144 -12.16 15.07 -29.17
C LYS A 144 -11.97 13.55 -29.11
N ASP A 145 -12.67 12.90 -28.19
CA ASP A 145 -12.73 11.42 -28.03
C ASP A 145 -11.40 10.70 -27.81
N VAL A 146 -10.40 11.40 -27.25
CA VAL A 146 -9.11 10.81 -26.93
C VAL A 146 -9.21 9.90 -25.69
N LYS A 147 -8.67 8.68 -25.80
CA LYS A 147 -8.50 7.73 -24.69
C LYS A 147 -7.02 7.66 -24.32
N LEU A 148 -6.69 8.06 -23.08
CA LEU A 148 -5.33 7.98 -22.56
C LEU A 148 -5.07 6.60 -21.98
N HIS A 149 -4.04 5.93 -22.46
CA HIS A 149 -3.49 4.71 -21.89
C HIS A 149 -2.04 4.95 -21.47
N ILE A 150 -1.65 4.35 -20.36
CA ILE A 150 -0.30 4.47 -19.79
C ILE A 150 0.37 3.11 -19.89
N LEU A 151 1.55 3.07 -20.49
CA LEU A 151 2.39 1.86 -20.48
C LEU A 151 3.01 1.70 -19.09
N ARG A 152 2.88 0.51 -18.51
CA ARG A 152 3.44 0.19 -17.17
C ARG A 152 4.80 -0.48 -17.31
N SER A 153 5.66 -0.32 -16.30
CA SER A 153 6.99 -0.94 -16.24
C SER A 153 6.95 -2.46 -16.26
N GLY A 154 5.91 -3.08 -15.72
CA GLY A 154 5.67 -4.52 -15.76
C GLY A 154 5.11 -5.04 -17.09
N GLY A 155 4.98 -4.19 -18.12
CA GLY A 155 4.36 -4.50 -19.40
C GLY A 155 2.85 -4.26 -19.40
N GLY A 156 2.28 -4.15 -20.61
CA GLY A 156 0.85 -3.88 -20.80
C GLY A 156 0.44 -2.42 -20.62
N MET A 157 -0.75 -2.10 -21.11
CA MET A 157 -1.32 -0.77 -21.03
C MET A 157 -2.43 -0.72 -19.98
N ALA A 158 -2.39 0.30 -19.14
CA ALA A 158 -3.44 0.61 -18.19
C ALA A 158 -4.27 1.82 -18.66
N SER A 159 -5.56 1.83 -18.36
CA SER A 159 -6.35 3.05 -18.52
C SER A 159 -5.86 4.14 -17.56
N ALA A 160 -6.10 5.41 -17.91
CA ALA A 160 -5.75 6.52 -17.04
C ALA A 160 -6.31 6.36 -15.61
N LYS A 161 -7.50 5.80 -15.45
CA LYS A 161 -8.12 5.52 -14.13
C LYS A 161 -7.32 4.50 -13.33
N VAL A 162 -6.88 3.41 -13.95
CA VAL A 162 -6.06 2.38 -13.29
C VAL A 162 -4.69 2.94 -12.93
N ALA A 163 -4.04 3.66 -13.85
CA ALA A 163 -2.73 4.28 -13.58
C ALA A 163 -2.76 5.33 -12.45
N GLN A 164 -3.90 5.97 -12.19
CA GLN A 164 -4.08 6.88 -11.04
C GLN A 164 -4.19 6.15 -9.70
N SER A 165 -4.68 4.92 -9.68
CA SER A 165 -4.87 4.14 -8.44
C SER A 165 -3.71 3.17 -8.17
N LEU A 166 -3.13 2.62 -9.22
CA LEU A 166 -2.07 1.61 -9.19
C LEU A 166 -0.90 2.05 -10.08
N PRO A 167 -0.13 3.10 -9.67
CA PRO A 167 0.98 3.63 -10.46
C PRO A 167 2.23 2.77 -10.49
N VAL A 168 2.35 1.74 -9.64
CA VAL A 168 3.47 0.79 -9.61
C VAL A 168 3.12 -0.54 -10.25
#